data_31ae9e94b824c7731d255b05f246ca5f
#
_entry.id   31ae9e94b824c7731d255b05f246ca5f
#
_cell.length_a   1.000
_cell.length_b   1.000
_cell.length_c   1.000
_cell.angle_alpha   90.00
_cell.angle_beta   90.00
_cell.angle_gamma   90.00
#
_symmetry.space_group_name_H-M   'P 1'
#
loop_
_entity.id
_entity.type
_entity.pdbx_description
1 polymer ?
#
loop_
_entity_poly.entity_id
_entity_poly.type
_entity_poly.pdbx_seq_one_letter_code
_entity_poly.pdbx_strand_id
1 'polypeptide(L)'
;MQFQRLRIVGFKSFVDAAEVQIEPGLTGVVGPNGCGKSNVLESLRWVMGANSAKAMRGQGMDDVIFAGASGRPPRNHAEVQLTIDNAERRAPQPFTDAPVLEVSRRIDRGQGSTYRINGRAVRARDVQSLFADASTGANSPALVRQGQISELIAAKPQNRRRILEEAGGVAGLHTRRHEAELRLRAAEANLERLDDIGKELETALQ
;
A
#
# COMPACT_ATOMS: atom_id res chain seq x y z
N MET A 1 -10.56 2.99 10.25
CA MET A 1 -10.62 2.84 8.78
C MET A 1 -11.05 1.41 8.47
N GLN A 2 -12.08 1.23 7.62
CA GLN A 2 -12.65 -0.07 7.28
C GLN A 2 -12.78 -0.19 5.76
N PHE A 3 -12.37 -1.32 5.18
CA PHE A 3 -12.58 -1.58 3.76
C PHE A 3 -14.06 -1.84 3.50
N GLN A 4 -14.60 -1.24 2.45
CA GLN A 4 -16.01 -1.38 2.07
C GLN A 4 -16.19 -2.07 0.73
N ARG A 5 -15.37 -1.70 -0.27
CA ARG A 5 -15.54 -2.19 -1.63
C ARG A 5 -14.20 -2.23 -2.36
N LEU A 6 -13.99 -3.32 -3.09
CA LEU A 6 -12.86 -3.51 -3.99
C LEU A 6 -13.39 -3.65 -5.42
N ARG A 7 -12.98 -2.78 -6.33
CA ARG A 7 -13.27 -2.85 -7.75
C ARG A 7 -12.00 -3.20 -8.51
N ILE A 8 -12.09 -4.19 -9.41
CA ILE A 8 -10.95 -4.76 -10.14
C ILE A 8 -11.29 -4.76 -11.62
N VAL A 9 -10.40 -4.25 -12.47
CA VAL A 9 -10.57 -4.22 -13.95
C VAL A 9 -9.24 -4.54 -14.61
N GLY A 10 -9.25 -5.43 -15.59
CA GLY A 10 -8.06 -5.77 -16.38
C GLY A 10 -6.92 -6.42 -15.60
N PHE A 11 -7.15 -6.82 -14.35
CA PHE A 11 -6.13 -7.36 -13.45
C PHE A 11 -6.13 -8.89 -13.49
N LYS A 12 -5.05 -9.49 -13.95
CA LYS A 12 -4.87 -10.95 -14.05
C LYS A 12 -6.06 -11.66 -14.71
N SER A 13 -6.88 -12.40 -13.95
CA SER A 13 -8.06 -13.09 -14.46
C SER A 13 -9.33 -12.22 -14.57
N PHE A 14 -9.29 -11.00 -14.05
CA PHE A 14 -10.43 -10.07 -14.07
C PHE A 14 -10.36 -9.17 -15.31
N VAL A 15 -10.94 -9.64 -16.42
CA VAL A 15 -10.95 -8.92 -17.70
C VAL A 15 -11.90 -7.72 -17.64
N ASP A 16 -13.12 -8.00 -17.20
CA ASP A 16 -14.20 -7.02 -17.03
C ASP A 16 -14.24 -6.52 -15.58
N ALA A 17 -14.97 -5.45 -15.34
CA ALA A 17 -15.12 -4.91 -13.99
C ALA A 17 -15.76 -5.91 -13.05
N ALA A 18 -15.08 -6.26 -11.99
CA ALA A 18 -15.60 -7.05 -10.89
C ALA A 18 -15.60 -6.23 -9.62
N GLU A 19 -16.67 -6.29 -8.85
CA GLU A 19 -16.80 -5.62 -7.55
C GLU A 19 -16.97 -6.65 -6.44
N VAL A 20 -16.22 -6.46 -5.37
CA VAL A 20 -16.28 -7.28 -4.17
C VAL A 20 -16.65 -6.35 -3.01
N GLN A 21 -17.81 -6.60 -2.40
CA GLN A 21 -18.20 -5.94 -1.16
C GLN A 21 -17.45 -6.59 0.00
N ILE A 22 -17.00 -5.77 0.93
CA ILE A 22 -16.27 -6.19 2.13
C ILE A 22 -17.09 -5.76 3.33
N GLU A 23 -17.65 -6.74 4.01
CA GLU A 23 -18.49 -6.49 5.19
C GLU A 23 -17.65 -6.27 6.44
N PRO A 24 -18.21 -5.60 7.47
CA PRO A 24 -17.56 -5.46 8.77
C PRO A 24 -17.18 -6.80 9.40
N GLY A 25 -16.03 -6.85 10.07
CA GLY A 25 -15.56 -8.06 10.73
C GLY A 25 -14.73 -8.97 9.82
N LEU A 26 -14.99 -10.26 9.83
CA LEU A 26 -14.26 -11.26 9.05
C LEU A 26 -14.93 -11.54 7.70
N THR A 27 -14.25 -11.18 6.62
CA THR A 27 -14.70 -11.51 5.27
C THR A 27 -13.85 -12.64 4.68
N GLY A 28 -14.48 -13.73 4.29
CA GLY A 28 -13.84 -14.89 3.65
C GLY A 28 -14.06 -14.93 2.15
N VAL A 29 -13.01 -15.19 1.36
CA VAL A 29 -13.10 -15.40 -0.08
C VAL A 29 -13.03 -16.90 -0.36
N VAL A 30 -14.15 -17.51 -0.74
CA VAL A 30 -14.29 -18.94 -0.98
C VAL A 30 -14.69 -19.22 -2.43
N GLY A 31 -14.40 -20.41 -2.92
CA GLY A 31 -14.75 -20.85 -4.27
C GLY A 31 -13.87 -21.99 -4.77
N PRO A 32 -14.15 -22.58 -5.94
CA PRO A 32 -13.37 -23.65 -6.53
C PRO A 32 -11.96 -23.24 -6.93
N ASN A 33 -11.08 -24.20 -7.22
CA ASN A 33 -9.73 -23.90 -7.68
C ASN A 33 -9.78 -23.21 -9.06
N GLY A 34 -8.90 -22.23 -9.25
CA GLY A 34 -8.82 -21.49 -10.52
C GLY A 34 -9.81 -20.32 -10.69
N CYS A 35 -10.78 -20.10 -9.80
CA CYS A 35 -11.79 -19.05 -9.94
C CYS A 35 -11.28 -17.61 -9.62
N GLY A 36 -10.01 -17.43 -9.30
CA GLY A 36 -9.45 -16.09 -9.08
C GLY A 36 -9.37 -15.61 -7.63
N LYS A 37 -9.67 -16.46 -6.61
CA LYS A 37 -9.58 -16.08 -5.17
C LYS A 37 -8.25 -15.39 -4.80
N SER A 38 -7.14 -15.99 -5.21
CA SER A 38 -5.82 -15.42 -4.95
C SER A 38 -5.60 -14.09 -5.65
N ASN A 39 -6.20 -13.90 -6.83
CA ASN A 39 -6.07 -12.64 -7.58
C ASN A 39 -6.85 -11.50 -6.92
N VAL A 40 -7.95 -11.78 -6.21
CA VAL A 40 -8.66 -10.78 -5.37
C VAL A 40 -7.73 -10.28 -4.26
N LEU A 41 -7.11 -11.18 -3.48
CA LEU A 41 -6.17 -10.79 -2.42
C LEU A 41 -4.92 -10.10 -2.97
N GLU A 42 -4.43 -10.53 -4.14
CA GLU A 42 -3.30 -9.89 -4.79
C GLU A 42 -3.64 -8.49 -5.28
N SER A 43 -4.84 -8.27 -5.85
CA SER A 43 -5.29 -6.94 -6.27
C SER A 43 -5.43 -5.98 -5.08
N LEU A 44 -5.95 -6.47 -3.94
CA LEU A 44 -6.04 -5.69 -2.71
C LEU A 44 -4.64 -5.29 -2.21
N ARG A 45 -3.68 -6.22 -2.16
CA ARG A 45 -2.30 -5.90 -1.78
C ARG A 45 -1.63 -4.95 -2.78
N TRP A 46 -1.95 -5.10 -4.06
CA TRP A 46 -1.39 -4.29 -5.12
C TRP A 46 -1.82 -2.82 -5.01
N VAL A 47 -3.11 -2.55 -4.78
CA VAL A 47 -3.60 -1.17 -4.59
C VAL A 47 -3.05 -0.53 -3.31
N MET A 48 -2.76 -1.31 -2.28
CA MET A 48 -2.14 -0.85 -1.03
C MET A 48 -0.62 -0.60 -1.12
N GLY A 49 -0.04 -0.70 -2.32
CA GLY A 49 1.36 -0.32 -2.54
C GLY A 49 2.36 -1.47 -2.58
N ALA A 50 1.93 -2.73 -2.75
CA ALA A 50 2.85 -3.81 -3.01
C ALA A 50 3.55 -3.60 -4.37
N ASN A 51 4.89 -3.49 -4.37
CA ASN A 51 5.69 -3.16 -5.55
C ASN A 51 6.57 -4.31 -6.04
N SER A 52 6.58 -5.46 -5.38
CA SER A 52 7.39 -6.59 -5.79
C SER A 52 6.65 -7.45 -6.80
N ALA A 53 7.21 -7.62 -8.01
CA ALA A 53 6.71 -8.56 -9.01
C ALA A 53 6.58 -9.98 -8.42
N LYS A 54 7.57 -10.41 -7.62
CA LYS A 54 7.55 -11.69 -6.90
C LYS A 54 6.37 -11.80 -5.92
N ALA A 55 6.00 -10.71 -5.24
CA ALA A 55 4.85 -10.69 -4.36
C ALA A 55 3.52 -10.83 -5.12
N MET A 56 3.52 -10.45 -6.41
CA MET A 56 2.38 -10.56 -7.34
C MET A 56 2.45 -11.81 -8.21
N ARG A 57 3.34 -12.77 -7.91
CA ARG A 57 3.58 -14.00 -8.70
C ARG A 57 3.83 -13.72 -10.17
N GLY A 58 4.55 -12.62 -10.48
CA GLY A 58 4.93 -12.21 -11.82
C GLY A 58 6.44 -12.03 -11.95
N GLN A 59 6.94 -11.94 -13.17
CA GLN A 59 8.34 -11.62 -13.48
C GLN A 59 8.51 -10.09 -13.60
N GLY A 60 7.47 -9.39 -14.05
CA GLY A 60 7.41 -7.94 -14.17
C GLY A 60 6.13 -7.35 -13.58
N MET A 61 6.09 -6.04 -13.45
CA MET A 61 4.90 -5.35 -12.94
C MET A 61 3.74 -5.40 -13.94
N ASP A 62 4.03 -5.46 -15.23
CA ASP A 62 3.03 -5.57 -16.31
C ASP A 62 2.30 -6.92 -16.31
N ASP A 63 2.85 -7.94 -15.64
CA ASP A 63 2.23 -9.27 -15.52
C ASP A 63 0.93 -9.26 -14.69
N VAL A 64 0.63 -8.15 -14.02
CA VAL A 64 -0.66 -7.96 -13.38
C VAL A 64 -1.76 -7.61 -14.39
N ILE A 65 -1.41 -7.16 -15.60
CA ILE A 65 -2.35 -6.84 -16.66
C ILE A 65 -2.81 -8.15 -17.33
N PHE A 66 -4.11 -8.27 -17.59
CA PHE A 66 -4.65 -9.43 -18.30
C PHE A 66 -3.94 -9.65 -19.65
N ALA A 67 -3.28 -10.80 -19.78
CA ALA A 67 -2.44 -11.13 -20.94
C ALA A 67 -3.24 -11.65 -22.15
N GLY A 68 -4.55 -11.85 -21.99
CA GLY A 68 -5.40 -12.50 -23.00
C GLY A 68 -5.69 -13.95 -22.65
N ALA A 69 -6.76 -14.48 -23.23
CA ALA A 69 -7.15 -15.89 -23.16
C ALA A 69 -7.84 -16.28 -24.47
N SER A 70 -8.14 -17.58 -24.64
CA SER A 70 -8.88 -18.05 -25.82
C SER A 70 -10.20 -17.28 -25.96
N GLY A 71 -10.38 -16.55 -27.07
CA GLY A 71 -11.57 -15.74 -27.36
C GLY A 71 -11.63 -14.37 -26.64
N ARG A 72 -10.59 -13.97 -25.88
CA ARG A 72 -10.51 -12.64 -25.21
C ARG A 72 -9.17 -11.98 -25.46
N PRO A 73 -9.14 -10.79 -26.10
CA PRO A 73 -7.90 -10.08 -26.38
C PRO A 73 -7.23 -9.59 -25.07
N PRO A 74 -5.90 -9.41 -25.06
CA PRO A 74 -5.19 -8.82 -23.93
C PRO A 74 -5.69 -7.41 -23.65
N ARG A 75 -5.56 -6.96 -22.40
CA ARG A 75 -5.82 -5.59 -21.99
C ARG A 75 -4.53 -4.75 -22.04
N ASN A 76 -4.67 -3.46 -22.23
CA ASN A 76 -3.56 -2.50 -22.20
C ASN A 76 -3.33 -1.90 -20.82
N HIS A 77 -4.27 -2.05 -19.92
CA HIS A 77 -4.17 -1.54 -18.55
C HIS A 77 -4.88 -2.46 -17.55
N ALA A 78 -4.48 -2.33 -16.31
CA ALA A 78 -5.19 -2.85 -15.14
C ALA A 78 -5.44 -1.72 -14.15
N GLU A 79 -6.59 -1.75 -13.50
CA GLU A 79 -6.96 -0.78 -12.47
C GLU A 79 -7.63 -1.49 -11.30
N VAL A 80 -7.22 -1.11 -10.10
CA VAL A 80 -7.82 -1.58 -8.85
C VAL A 80 -8.14 -0.36 -8.00
N GLN A 81 -9.37 -0.33 -7.49
CA GLN A 81 -9.90 0.74 -6.67
C GLN A 81 -10.43 0.15 -5.36
N LEU A 82 -10.02 0.74 -4.26
CA LEU A 82 -10.43 0.36 -2.90
C LEU A 82 -11.16 1.52 -2.26
N THR A 83 -12.40 1.30 -1.85
CA THR A 83 -13.19 2.24 -1.06
C THR A 83 -13.06 1.91 0.41
N ILE A 84 -12.75 2.92 1.22
CA ILE A 84 -12.45 2.79 2.65
C ILE A 84 -13.33 3.76 3.42
N ASP A 85 -14.00 3.28 4.44
CA ASP A 85 -14.69 4.11 5.42
C ASP A 85 -13.67 4.76 6.37
N ASN A 86 -13.75 6.07 6.49
CA ASN A 86 -12.96 6.88 7.40
C ASN A 86 -13.84 7.78 8.29
N ALA A 87 -15.08 7.38 8.57
CA ALA A 87 -16.01 8.15 9.43
C ALA A 87 -15.39 8.50 10.80
N GLU A 88 -14.55 7.62 11.33
CA GLU A 88 -13.79 7.85 12.57
C GLU A 88 -12.56 8.76 12.41
N ARG A 89 -12.30 9.30 11.22
CA ARG A 89 -11.19 10.22 10.91
C ARG A 89 -9.80 9.71 11.33
N ARG A 90 -9.57 8.41 11.18
CA ARG A 90 -8.29 7.76 11.53
C ARG A 90 -7.22 7.85 10.43
N ALA A 91 -7.56 8.36 9.26
CA ALA A 91 -6.59 8.55 8.19
C ALA A 91 -5.59 9.66 8.55
N PRO A 92 -4.31 9.53 8.15
CA PRO A 92 -3.32 10.58 8.36
C PRO A 92 -3.61 11.80 7.50
N GLN A 93 -3.04 12.95 7.88
CA GLN A 93 -3.07 14.16 7.04
C GLN A 93 -2.42 13.87 5.67
N PRO A 94 -2.95 14.43 4.57
CA PRO A 94 -4.06 15.40 4.49
C PRO A 94 -5.47 14.75 4.32
N PHE A 95 -5.63 13.45 4.59
CA PHE A 95 -6.85 12.69 4.30
C PHE A 95 -7.79 12.53 5.51
N THR A 96 -7.44 13.08 6.66
CA THR A 96 -8.18 12.93 7.92
C THR A 96 -9.65 13.35 7.80
N ASP A 97 -9.92 14.47 7.11
CA ASP A 97 -11.27 15.07 7.08
C ASP A 97 -12.23 14.39 6.08
N ALA A 98 -11.71 13.57 5.18
CA ALA A 98 -12.52 12.86 4.21
C ALA A 98 -13.23 11.65 4.87
N PRO A 99 -14.57 11.59 4.92
CA PRO A 99 -15.30 10.50 5.57
C PRO A 99 -15.17 9.17 4.80
N VAL A 100 -14.89 9.25 3.51
CA VAL A 100 -14.63 8.10 2.63
C VAL A 100 -13.36 8.37 1.84
N LEU A 101 -12.50 7.36 1.76
CA LEU A 101 -11.31 7.39 0.94
C LEU A 101 -11.44 6.40 -0.22
N GLU A 102 -11.17 6.89 -1.41
CA GLU A 102 -11.09 6.09 -2.61
C GLU A 102 -9.64 6.03 -3.05
N VAL A 103 -8.98 4.90 -2.85
CA VAL A 103 -7.60 4.66 -3.26
C VAL A 103 -7.62 3.87 -4.55
N SER A 104 -7.01 4.37 -5.61
CA SER A 104 -6.87 3.64 -6.86
C SER A 104 -5.42 3.53 -7.31
N ARG A 105 -5.12 2.40 -7.93
CA ARG A 105 -3.88 2.16 -8.65
C ARG A 105 -4.20 1.69 -10.04
N ARG A 106 -3.59 2.33 -11.03
CA ARG A 106 -3.66 1.96 -12.43
C ARG A 106 -2.26 1.71 -12.97
N ILE A 107 -2.11 0.70 -13.78
CA ILE A 107 -0.93 0.43 -14.58
C ILE A 107 -1.31 0.38 -16.04
N ASP A 108 -0.59 1.12 -16.88
CA ASP A 108 -0.67 1.04 -18.33
C ASP A 108 0.57 0.32 -18.84
N ARG A 109 0.40 -0.58 -19.80
CA ARG A 109 1.48 -1.44 -20.32
C ARG A 109 2.66 -0.60 -20.83
N GLY A 110 3.84 -0.86 -20.29
CA GLY A 110 5.07 -0.13 -20.63
C GLY A 110 5.18 1.28 -20.06
N GLN A 111 4.19 1.79 -19.29
CA GLN A 111 4.20 3.17 -18.74
C GLN A 111 4.33 3.23 -17.22
N GLY A 112 4.28 2.07 -16.54
CA GLY A 112 4.35 2.00 -15.09
C GLY A 112 3.01 2.25 -14.39
N SER A 113 3.07 2.43 -13.06
CA SER A 113 1.87 2.57 -12.22
C SER A 113 1.66 3.99 -11.74
N THR A 114 0.40 4.43 -11.72
CA THR A 114 -0.07 5.68 -11.11
C THR A 114 -0.99 5.38 -9.93
N TYR A 115 -0.89 6.20 -8.88
CA TYR A 115 -1.74 6.11 -7.70
C TYR A 115 -2.59 7.37 -7.56
N ARG A 116 -3.82 7.21 -7.08
CA ARG A 116 -4.71 8.33 -6.75
C ARG A 116 -5.43 8.05 -5.43
N ILE A 117 -5.67 9.14 -4.68
CA ILE A 117 -6.56 9.13 -3.50
C ILE A 117 -7.59 10.23 -3.73
N ASN A 118 -8.88 9.88 -3.69
CA ASN A 118 -10.00 10.77 -3.98
C ASN A 118 -9.79 11.57 -5.30
N GLY A 119 -9.34 10.86 -6.36
CA GLY A 119 -9.08 11.43 -7.68
C GLY A 119 -7.76 12.20 -7.81
N ARG A 120 -7.08 12.58 -6.72
CA ARG A 120 -5.81 13.31 -6.75
C ARG A 120 -4.64 12.35 -6.92
N ALA A 121 -3.71 12.65 -7.82
CA ALA A 121 -2.48 11.88 -8.00
C ALA A 121 -1.61 12.00 -6.75
N VAL A 122 -1.10 10.85 -6.29
CA VAL A 122 -0.22 10.74 -5.12
C VAL A 122 0.96 9.82 -5.42
N ARG A 123 2.00 9.87 -4.60
CA ARG A 123 3.15 8.97 -4.71
C ARG A 123 2.83 7.61 -4.09
N ALA A 124 3.47 6.55 -4.58
CA ALA A 124 3.35 5.20 -4.01
C ALA A 124 3.62 5.19 -2.50
N ARG A 125 4.59 5.98 -2.04
CA ARG A 125 4.95 6.12 -0.63
C ARG A 125 3.81 6.68 0.23
N ASP A 126 3.04 7.64 -0.29
CA ASP A 126 1.92 8.25 0.44
C ASP A 126 0.82 7.22 0.68
N VAL A 127 0.56 6.35 -0.32
CA VAL A 127 -0.38 5.24 -0.19
C VAL A 127 0.13 4.19 0.81
N GLN A 128 1.41 3.84 0.74
CA GLN A 128 2.01 2.89 1.69
C GLN A 128 1.94 3.41 3.13
N SER A 129 2.20 4.70 3.35
CA SER A 129 2.09 5.35 4.66
C SER A 129 0.65 5.37 5.17
N LEU A 130 -0.33 5.69 4.30
CA LEU A 130 -1.75 5.65 4.64
C LEU A 130 -2.15 4.29 5.23
N PHE A 131 -1.75 3.20 4.57
CA PHE A 131 -2.10 1.85 5.01
C PHE A 131 -1.25 1.35 6.18
N ALA A 132 0.01 1.76 6.30
CA ALA A 132 0.85 1.43 7.45
C ALA A 132 0.29 2.04 8.74
N ASP A 133 -0.16 3.28 8.69
CA ASP A 133 -0.77 3.99 9.81
C ASP A 133 -2.11 3.37 10.26
N ALA A 134 -2.85 2.80 9.31
CA ALA A 134 -4.10 2.11 9.58
C ALA A 134 -3.94 0.65 10.05
N SER A 135 -2.69 0.16 10.21
CA SER A 135 -2.38 -1.25 10.50
C SER A 135 -2.98 -2.23 9.47
N THR A 136 -3.28 -1.74 8.27
CA THR A 136 -3.93 -2.49 7.19
C THR A 136 -3.05 -2.57 5.93
N GLY A 137 -1.73 -2.44 6.08
CA GLY A 137 -0.77 -2.47 4.97
C GLY A 137 -0.81 -3.76 4.15
N ALA A 138 -0.19 -3.73 2.96
CA ALA A 138 -0.17 -4.86 2.02
C ALA A 138 0.41 -6.16 2.59
N ASN A 139 1.16 -6.08 3.68
CA ASN A 139 1.73 -7.21 4.42
C ASN A 139 1.07 -7.42 5.79
N SER A 140 0.00 -6.68 6.09
CA SER A 140 -0.72 -6.76 7.36
C SER A 140 -1.21 -8.19 7.65
N PRO A 141 -1.14 -8.64 8.91
CA PRO A 141 -1.75 -9.89 9.35
C PRO A 141 -3.28 -9.89 9.20
N ALA A 142 -3.91 -8.74 8.95
CA ALA A 142 -5.32 -8.65 8.61
C ALA A 142 -5.65 -9.29 7.24
N LEU A 143 -4.64 -9.46 6.35
CA LEU A 143 -4.80 -10.11 5.06
C LEU A 143 -4.15 -11.50 5.07
N VAL A 144 -4.93 -12.51 5.38
CA VAL A 144 -4.44 -13.90 5.48
C VAL A 144 -4.57 -14.63 4.15
N ARG A 145 -3.45 -15.10 3.60
CA ARG A 145 -3.39 -15.95 2.41
C ARG A 145 -3.41 -17.43 2.79
N GLN A 146 -3.76 -18.27 1.82
CA GLN A 146 -3.61 -19.73 1.96
C GLN A 146 -2.15 -20.08 2.31
N GLY A 147 -1.95 -20.91 3.33
CA GLY A 147 -0.62 -21.31 3.82
C GLY A 147 0.09 -20.31 4.72
N GLN A 148 -0.33 -19.05 4.77
CA GLN A 148 0.32 -18.02 5.56
C GLN A 148 0.32 -18.30 7.06
N ILE A 149 -0.74 -18.93 7.58
CA ILE A 149 -0.81 -19.31 9.00
C ILE A 149 0.30 -20.32 9.34
N SER A 150 0.50 -21.32 8.49
CA SER A 150 1.58 -22.31 8.68
C SER A 150 2.96 -21.67 8.57
N GLU A 151 3.16 -20.75 7.62
CA GLU A 151 4.39 -19.96 7.49
C GLU A 151 4.66 -19.13 8.76
N LEU A 152 3.61 -18.57 9.36
CA LEU A 152 3.65 -17.74 10.55
C LEU A 152 4.03 -18.54 11.79
N ILE A 153 3.47 -19.76 11.94
CA ILE A 153 3.79 -20.68 13.02
C ILE A 153 5.26 -21.13 12.91
N ALA A 154 5.73 -21.44 11.70
CA ALA A 154 7.11 -21.85 11.44
C ALA A 154 8.12 -20.68 11.40
N ALA A 155 7.66 -19.44 11.48
CA ALA A 155 8.51 -18.26 11.32
C ALA A 155 9.51 -18.11 12.47
N LYS A 156 10.69 -17.57 12.16
CA LYS A 156 11.71 -17.20 13.17
C LYS A 156 11.15 -16.13 14.13
N PRO A 157 11.63 -16.05 15.39
CA PRO A 157 11.14 -15.09 16.39
C PRO A 157 11.08 -13.64 15.91
N GLN A 158 12.09 -13.19 15.17
CA GLN A 158 12.15 -11.82 14.63
C GLN A 158 11.00 -11.52 13.66
N ASN A 159 10.63 -12.48 12.81
CA ASN A 159 9.51 -12.35 11.89
C ASN A 159 8.16 -12.37 12.62
N ARG A 160 8.03 -13.20 13.67
CA ARG A 160 6.83 -13.22 14.53
C ARG A 160 6.65 -11.89 15.26
N ARG A 161 7.74 -11.31 15.79
CA ARG A 161 7.73 -9.99 16.43
C ARG A 161 7.17 -8.92 15.47
N ARG A 162 7.65 -8.87 14.21
CA ARG A 162 7.17 -7.90 13.23
C ARG A 162 5.67 -8.02 12.98
N ILE A 163 5.14 -9.24 12.95
CA ILE A 163 3.70 -9.46 12.76
C ILE A 163 2.91 -8.96 13.97
N LEU A 164 3.42 -9.18 15.20
CA LEU A 164 2.80 -8.65 16.42
C LEU A 164 2.84 -7.12 16.46
N GLU A 165 3.93 -6.50 16.05
CA GLU A 165 4.07 -5.05 15.95
C GLU A 165 3.08 -4.46 14.92
N GLU A 166 2.87 -5.15 13.81
CA GLU A 166 1.90 -4.74 12.79
C GLU A 166 0.46 -4.95 13.27
N ALA A 167 0.16 -6.07 13.91
CA ALA A 167 -1.15 -6.34 14.52
C ALA A 167 -1.49 -5.34 15.64
N GLY A 168 -0.47 -4.91 16.42
CA GLY A 168 -0.59 -3.89 17.46
C GLY A 168 -0.64 -2.45 16.95
N GLY A 169 -0.54 -2.22 15.63
CA GLY A 169 -0.59 -0.87 15.05
C GLY A 169 0.66 -0.01 15.29
N VAL A 170 1.76 -0.61 15.77
CA VAL A 170 2.97 0.16 16.12
C VAL A 170 4.00 0.24 14.96
N ALA A 171 3.83 -0.55 13.91
CA ALA A 171 4.76 -0.58 12.78
C ALA A 171 4.87 0.77 12.06
N GLY A 172 3.75 1.47 11.84
CA GLY A 172 3.71 2.82 11.26
C GLY A 172 4.37 3.87 12.14
N LEU A 173 4.27 3.73 13.48
CA LEU A 173 4.91 4.63 14.45
C LEU A 173 6.43 4.57 14.37
N HIS A 174 7.01 3.37 14.23
CA HIS A 174 8.45 3.20 14.08
C HIS A 174 8.98 3.88 12.80
N THR A 175 8.27 3.75 11.70
CA THR A 175 8.64 4.40 10.43
C THR A 175 8.60 5.92 10.55
N ARG A 176 7.51 6.48 11.11
CA ARG A 176 7.37 7.93 11.31
C ARG A 176 8.41 8.50 12.27
N ARG A 177 8.68 7.78 13.37
CA ARG A 177 9.72 8.17 14.31
C ARG A 177 11.08 8.25 13.61
N HIS A 178 11.45 7.21 12.86
CA HIS A 178 12.72 7.20 12.14
C HIS A 178 12.83 8.34 11.12
N GLU A 179 11.75 8.63 10.38
CA GLU A 179 11.71 9.77 9.46
C GLU A 179 11.84 11.11 10.18
N ALA A 180 11.19 11.26 11.34
CA ALA A 180 11.31 12.46 12.16
C ALA A 180 12.74 12.63 12.70
N GLU A 181 13.38 11.56 13.16
CA GLU A 181 14.78 11.56 13.59
C GLU A 181 15.73 11.95 12.47
N LEU A 182 15.52 11.45 11.25
CA LEU A 182 16.33 11.85 10.08
C LEU A 182 16.15 13.32 9.72
N ARG A 183 14.91 13.84 9.77
CA ARG A 183 14.64 15.27 9.52
C ARG A 183 15.25 16.17 10.59
N LEU A 184 15.18 15.73 11.85
CA LEU A 184 15.78 16.47 12.97
C LEU A 184 17.30 16.59 12.78
N ARG A 185 17.98 15.47 12.53
CA ARG A 185 19.43 15.47 12.28
C ARG A 185 19.82 16.34 11.08
N ALA A 186 19.03 16.32 10.01
CA ALA A 186 19.27 17.19 8.86
C ALA A 186 19.09 18.67 9.19
N ALA A 187 18.11 19.02 10.04
CA ALA A 187 17.91 20.38 10.50
C ALA A 187 19.04 20.83 11.44
N GLU A 188 19.48 19.98 12.36
CA GLU A 188 20.64 20.24 13.25
C GLU A 188 21.91 20.51 12.44
N ALA A 189 22.22 19.67 11.45
CA ALA A 189 23.38 19.88 10.57
C ALA A 189 23.28 21.17 9.74
N ASN A 190 22.08 21.56 9.32
CA ASN A 190 21.89 22.84 8.63
C ASN A 190 22.07 24.04 9.56
N LEU A 191 21.63 23.96 10.82
CA LEU A 191 21.85 25.00 11.83
C LEU A 191 23.34 25.18 12.12
N GLU A 192 24.06 24.08 12.34
CA GLU A 192 25.51 24.09 12.57
C GLU A 192 26.27 24.78 11.42
N ARG A 193 25.87 24.44 10.17
CA ARG A 193 26.43 25.10 8.99
C ARG A 193 26.11 26.60 8.91
N LEU A 194 24.92 27.03 9.33
CA LEU A 194 24.54 28.43 9.36
C LEU A 194 25.32 29.19 10.43
N ASP A 195 25.56 28.59 11.60
CA ASP A 195 26.40 29.14 12.66
C ASP A 195 27.85 29.35 12.18
N ASP A 196 28.40 28.40 11.44
CA ASP A 196 29.75 28.52 10.88
C ASP A 196 29.85 29.65 9.85
N ILE A 197 28.87 29.72 8.93
CA ILE A 197 28.79 30.83 7.95
C ILE A 197 28.63 32.17 8.68
N GLY A 198 27.84 32.24 9.76
CA GLY A 198 27.68 33.44 10.59
C GLY A 198 29.01 33.90 11.17
N LYS A 199 29.79 33.00 11.75
CA LYS A 199 31.13 33.30 12.30
C LYS A 199 32.11 33.75 11.23
N GLU A 200 32.10 33.12 10.04
CA GLU A 200 32.93 33.54 8.90
C GLU A 200 32.59 34.96 8.45
N LEU A 201 31.30 35.30 8.36
CA LEU A 201 30.84 36.64 7.97
C LEU A 201 31.19 37.70 9.03
N GLU A 202 31.05 37.38 10.33
CA GLU A 202 31.46 38.27 11.42
C GLU A 202 32.98 38.58 11.36
N THR A 203 33.80 37.54 11.07
CA THR A 203 35.25 37.70 10.94
C THR A 203 35.63 38.51 9.71
N ALA A 204 34.86 38.45 8.62
CA ALA A 204 35.08 39.18 7.39
C ALA A 204 34.67 40.68 7.48
N LEU A 205 33.84 41.04 8.48
CA LEU A 205 33.36 42.40 8.73
C LEU A 205 34.25 43.20 9.69
N GLN A 206 35.15 42.52 10.40
CA GLN A 206 36.21 43.13 11.24
C GLN A 206 37.48 43.41 10.44
#